data_2dadb2eb62c1090066b037016654eb5a
#
_entry.id   2dadb2eb62c1090066b037016654eb5a
#
_cell.length_a   1.000
_cell.length_b   1.000
_cell.length_c   1.000
_cell.angle_alpha   90.00
_cell.angle_beta   90.00
_cell.angle_gamma   90.00
#
_symmetry.space_group_name_H-M   'P 1'
#
loop_
_entity.id
_entity.type
_entity.pdbx_description
1 polymer ?
#
loop_
_entity_poly.entity_id
_entity_poly.type
_entity_poly.pdbx_seq_one_letter_code
_entity_poly.pdbx_strand_id
1 'polypeptide(L)' 'MIRNRIKEYRARHNMKQEELARLVGVRRETIGNLEKGRYNPSLVLAWNIAAVFGVPIEEVFTVEGELPETGKKGEPGE' A
#
# COMPACT_ATOMS: atom_id res chain seq x y z
N MET A 1 7.87 -9.96 -1.38
CA MET A 1 7.86 -8.70 -2.14
C MET A 1 6.46 -8.10 -2.13
N ILE A 2 6.36 -6.81 -1.93
CA ILE A 2 5.07 -6.13 -1.92
C ILE A 2 4.93 -5.35 -3.20
N ARG A 3 3.86 -5.61 -3.94
CA ARG A 3 3.48 -4.81 -5.08
C ARG A 3 2.39 -3.84 -4.67
N ASN A 4 2.32 -2.71 -5.35
CA ASN A 4 1.32 -1.73 -5.00
C ASN A 4 0.68 -1.11 -6.24
N ARG A 5 -0.49 -0.53 -6.03
CA ARG A 5 -1.26 0.17 -7.05
C ARG A 5 -1.49 1.62 -6.64
N ILE A 6 -0.53 2.18 -5.89
CA ILE A 6 -0.67 3.55 -5.37
C ILE A 6 -0.83 4.53 -6.51
N LYS A 7 0.03 4.43 -7.52
CA LYS A 7 0.00 5.36 -8.65
C LYS A 7 -1.34 5.29 -9.38
N GLU A 8 -1.86 4.08 -9.53
CA GLU A 8 -3.15 3.88 -10.20
C GLU A 8 -4.28 4.56 -9.42
N TYR A 9 -4.31 4.36 -8.11
CA TYR A 9 -5.35 4.96 -7.28
C TYR A 9 -5.20 6.47 -7.19
N ARG A 10 -3.95 6.95 -7.15
CA ARG A 10 -3.74 8.40 -7.20
C ARG A 10 -4.31 8.97 -8.50
N ALA A 11 -4.07 8.29 -9.61
CA ALA A 11 -4.58 8.77 -10.90
C ALA A 11 -6.10 8.82 -10.91
N ARG A 12 -6.75 7.81 -10.32
CA ARG A 12 -8.21 7.79 -10.22
C ARG A 12 -8.75 8.96 -9.42
N HIS A 13 -7.99 9.42 -8.44
CA HIS A 13 -8.40 10.53 -7.57
C HIS A 13 -7.80 11.85 -8.01
N ASN A 14 -7.10 11.87 -9.14
CA ASN A 14 -6.43 13.06 -9.64
C ASN A 14 -5.52 13.68 -8.58
N MET A 15 -4.76 12.83 -7.90
CA MET A 15 -4.00 13.18 -6.72
C MET A 15 -2.51 13.09 -7.00
N LYS A 16 -1.75 14.11 -6.59
CA LYS A 16 -0.30 14.11 -6.73
C LYS A 16 0.33 13.37 -5.58
N GLN A 17 1.60 12.91 -5.78
CA GLN A 17 2.36 12.25 -4.72
C GLN A 17 2.45 13.12 -3.47
N GLU A 18 2.65 14.42 -3.66
CA GLU A 18 2.79 15.35 -2.55
C GLU A 18 1.52 15.42 -1.72
N GLU A 19 0.39 15.40 -2.38
CA GLU A 19 -0.89 15.46 -1.68
C GLU A 19 -1.13 14.20 -0.86
N LEU A 20 -0.87 13.03 -1.44
CA LEU A 20 -1.01 11.76 -0.70
C LEU A 20 -0.06 11.75 0.49
N ALA A 21 1.18 12.17 0.28
CA ALA A 21 2.18 12.20 1.35
C ALA A 21 1.70 13.05 2.51
N ARG A 22 1.15 14.22 2.21
CA ARG A 22 0.62 15.12 3.25
C ARG A 22 -0.53 14.45 4.01
N LEU A 23 -1.41 13.79 3.31
CA LEU A 23 -2.58 13.16 3.94
C LEU A 23 -2.21 12.02 4.87
N VAL A 24 -1.14 11.29 4.57
CA VAL A 24 -0.73 10.16 5.41
C VAL A 24 0.49 10.48 6.28
N GLY A 25 0.95 11.74 6.28
CA GLY A 25 1.95 12.19 7.24
C GLY A 25 3.37 11.76 6.93
N VAL A 26 3.72 11.60 5.66
CA VAL A 26 5.08 11.26 5.26
C VAL A 26 5.57 12.24 4.21
N ARG A 27 6.84 12.14 3.83
CA ARG A 27 7.41 12.98 2.79
C ARG A 27 7.04 12.46 1.42
N ARG A 28 7.05 13.35 0.42
CA ARG A 28 6.77 12.98 -0.97
C ARG A 28 7.72 11.87 -1.44
N GLU A 29 8.99 11.96 -1.05
CA GLU A 29 9.97 10.94 -1.43
C GLU A 29 9.58 9.55 -0.94
N THR A 30 8.95 9.49 0.23
CA THR A 30 8.47 8.22 0.77
C THR A 30 7.44 7.60 -0.17
N ILE A 31 6.49 8.40 -0.63
CA ILE A 31 5.47 7.91 -1.57
C ILE A 31 6.13 7.48 -2.88
N GLY A 32 7.05 8.29 -3.40
CA GLY A 32 7.77 7.94 -4.63
C GLY A 32 8.52 6.63 -4.52
N ASN A 33 9.21 6.42 -3.40
CA ASN A 33 9.96 5.19 -3.18
C ASN A 33 9.05 3.98 -3.00
N LEU A 34 7.91 4.16 -2.33
CA LEU A 34 6.91 3.09 -2.22
C LEU A 34 6.42 2.68 -3.60
N GLU A 35 6.07 3.65 -4.44
CA GLU A 35 5.55 3.35 -5.77
C GLU A 35 6.55 2.59 -6.61
N LYS A 36 7.85 2.84 -6.39
CA LYS A 36 8.91 2.16 -7.12
C LYS A 36 9.28 0.81 -6.50
N GLY A 37 8.65 0.44 -5.40
CA GLY A 37 8.94 -0.83 -4.74
C GLY A 37 10.28 -0.86 -4.04
N ARG A 38 10.83 0.29 -3.65
CA ARG A 38 12.16 0.34 -3.05
C ARG A 38 12.19 -0.08 -1.61
N TYR A 39 11.04 -0.09 -0.93
CA TYR A 39 10.95 -0.62 0.41
C TYR A 39 9.49 -0.96 0.72
N ASN A 40 9.30 -1.73 1.76
CA ASN A 40 7.96 -2.15 2.18
C ASN A 40 7.41 -1.13 3.18
N PRO A 41 6.16 -0.73 3.04
CA PRO A 41 5.58 0.19 4.02
C PRO A 41 5.30 -0.53 5.33
N SER A 42 5.24 0.24 6.42
CA SER A 42 4.69 -0.28 7.66
C SER A 42 3.22 -0.61 7.42
N LEU A 43 2.68 -1.47 8.27
CA LEU A 43 1.25 -1.81 8.18
C LEU A 43 0.38 -0.57 8.35
N VAL A 44 0.76 0.29 9.30
CA VAL A 44 -0.01 1.51 9.54
C VAL A 44 0.01 2.43 8.33
N LEU A 45 1.19 2.61 7.73
CA LEU A 45 1.27 3.46 6.54
C LEU A 45 0.44 2.89 5.39
N ALA A 46 0.55 1.59 5.16
CA ALA A 46 -0.23 0.94 4.10
C ALA A 46 -1.73 1.08 4.34
N TRP A 47 -2.13 0.89 5.60
CA TRP A 47 -3.53 1.02 5.98
C TRP A 47 -4.04 2.44 5.71
N ASN A 48 -3.24 3.45 6.11
CA ASN A 48 -3.64 4.84 5.93
C ASN A 48 -3.73 5.22 4.46
N ILE A 49 -2.82 4.72 3.64
CA ILE A 49 -2.87 4.98 2.20
C ILE A 49 -4.16 4.42 1.61
N ALA A 50 -4.49 3.17 1.94
CA ALA A 50 -5.72 2.56 1.45
C ALA A 50 -6.94 3.33 1.94
N ALA A 51 -6.91 3.80 3.19
CA ALA A 51 -8.01 4.57 3.76
C ALA A 51 -8.24 5.88 3.01
N VAL A 52 -7.16 6.54 2.57
CA VAL A 52 -7.29 7.77 1.77
C VAL A 52 -8.09 7.49 0.50
N PHE A 53 -7.85 6.34 -0.11
CA PHE A 53 -8.55 5.97 -1.34
C PHE A 53 -9.90 5.31 -1.08
N GLY A 54 -10.24 5.05 0.18
CA GLY A 54 -11.53 4.46 0.54
C GLY A 54 -11.68 3.01 0.13
N VAL A 55 -10.58 2.27 0.10
CA VAL A 55 -10.59 0.86 -0.32
C VAL A 55 -9.86 0.01 0.72
N PRO A 56 -10.09 -1.29 0.73
CA PRO A 56 -9.33 -2.18 1.62
C PRO A 56 -7.86 -2.18 1.25
N ILE A 57 -7.01 -2.49 2.23
CA ILE A 57 -5.56 -2.49 2.04
C ILE A 57 -5.15 -3.43 0.89
N GLU A 58 -5.82 -4.56 0.74
CA GLU A 58 -5.45 -5.52 -0.30
C GLU A 58 -5.81 -5.06 -1.70
N GLU A 59 -6.57 -3.99 -1.85
CA GLU A 59 -6.81 -3.39 -3.14
C GLU A 59 -5.62 -2.58 -3.61
N VAL A 60 -4.83 -2.06 -2.68
CA VAL A 60 -3.69 -1.22 -3.00
C VAL A 60 -2.38 -2.00 -2.95
N PHE A 61 -2.27 -2.94 -2.02
CA PHE A 61 -1.04 -3.68 -1.78
C PHE A 61 -1.26 -5.17 -1.92
N THR A 62 -0.34 -5.83 -2.61
CA THR A 62 -0.37 -7.29 -2.78
C THR A 62 0.98 -7.83 -2.37
N VAL A 63 0.98 -8.88 -1.55
CA VAL A 63 2.20 -9.56 -1.15
C VAL A 63 2.42 -10.73 -2.09
N GLU A 64 3.60 -10.76 -2.71
CA GLU A 64 3.97 -11.84 -3.62
C GLU A 64 5.12 -12.62 -3.03
N GLY A 65 5.17 -13.90 -3.35
CA GLY A 65 6.19 -14.79 -2.86
C GLY A 65 5.55 -16.02 -2.25
N GLU A 66 6.38 -16.84 -1.66
CA GLU A 66 5.90 -18.07 -1.05
C GLU A 66 5.19 -17.75 0.25
N LEU A 67 4.04 -18.38 0.45
CA LEU A 67 3.33 -18.26 1.70
C LEU A 67 3.95 -19.21 2.73
N PRO A 68 3.83 -18.86 4.03
CA PRO A 68 4.26 -19.81 5.05
C PRO A 68 3.55 -21.14 4.89
N GLU A 69 4.23 -22.20 5.26
CA GLU A 69 3.71 -23.55 5.06
C GLU A 69 2.36 -23.75 5.73
N THR A 70 2.18 -23.16 6.90
CA THR A 70 0.94 -23.30 7.65
C THR A 70 -0.04 -22.18 7.38
N GLY A 71 0.36 -21.16 6.61
CA GLY A 71 -0.49 -20.02 6.36
C GLY A 71 -1.24 -20.16 5.07
N LYS A 72 -2.53 -20.04 5.13
CA LYS A 72 -3.35 -19.94 3.93
C LYS A 72 -4.07 -18.61 3.98
N LYS A 73 -3.78 -17.78 3.01
CA LYS A 73 -4.34 -16.46 2.99
C LYS A 73 -5.86 -16.55 2.92
N GLY A 74 -6.51 -15.78 3.77
CA GLY A 74 -7.96 -15.74 3.78
C GLY A 74 -8.62 -16.73 4.68
N GLU A 75 -7.87 -17.63 5.29
CA GLU A 75 -8.44 -18.58 6.23
C GLU A 75 -8.32 -18.04 7.65
N PRO A 76 -9.36 -18.22 8.47
CA PRO A 76 -9.27 -17.78 9.85
C PRO A 76 -8.23 -18.60 10.57
N GLY A 77 -7.53 -17.97 11.51
CA GLY A 77 -6.60 -18.67 12.35
C GLY A 77 -7.32 -19.63 13.27
N GLU A 78 -6.66 -20.68 13.60
CA GLU A 78 -7.24 -21.69 14.49
C GLU A 78 -6.86 -21.45 15.92
#